data_5adf2f6bef2b08d875de84662db3fb8d
#
_entry.id   5adf2f6bef2b08d875de84662db3fb8d
#
_cell.length_a   1.000
_cell.length_b   1.000
_cell.length_c   1.000
_cell.angle_alpha   90.00
_cell.angle_beta   90.00
_cell.angle_gamma   90.00
#
_symmetry.space_group_name_H-M   'P 1'
#
loop_
_entity.id
_entity.type
_entity.pdbx_description
1 polymer ?
#
loop_
_entity_poly.entity_id
_entity_poly.type
_entity_poly.pdbx_seq_one_letter_code
_entity_poly.pdbx_strand_id
1 'polypeptide(L)'
;MAKLGKAWQSLAKIGKDWQSLAYIIYENYDQYDGFVILHGTDTMAYTASALSFMLQGLKKPIVFTGSQLPIGIIRTDGKENLITAIEIAAATDAQGEPILQEVAVYFEYALFRANRSSKVSAHQFEAFASPNYPLLAKAGVQIEWFQERLFRTQLPTLQAQFEVSNEVLIWR
;
A
#
# COMPACT_ATOMS: atom_id res chain seq x y z
N MET A 1 -18.65 18.94 -22.92
CA MET A 1 -19.08 17.53 -22.66
C MET A 1 -18.02 16.46 -22.94
N ALA A 2 -17.16 16.59 -23.96
CA ALA A 2 -16.14 15.54 -24.29
C ALA A 2 -15.04 15.33 -23.23
N LYS A 3 -14.70 16.34 -22.40
CA LYS A 3 -13.66 16.20 -21.35
C LYS A 3 -14.12 15.39 -20.14
N LEU A 4 -15.40 15.45 -19.79
CA LEU A 4 -15.98 14.65 -18.70
C LEU A 4 -16.04 13.16 -19.07
N GLY A 5 -16.38 12.81 -20.31
CA GLY A 5 -16.45 11.42 -20.74
C GLY A 5 -15.10 10.66 -20.65
N LYS A 6 -13.98 11.32 -20.98
CA LYS A 6 -12.64 10.72 -20.85
C LYS A 6 -12.22 10.53 -19.39
N ALA A 7 -12.57 11.45 -18.50
CA ALA A 7 -12.31 11.31 -17.07
C ALA A 7 -13.06 10.11 -16.47
N TRP A 8 -14.34 9.93 -16.83
CA TRP A 8 -15.13 8.78 -16.38
C TRP A 8 -14.60 7.44 -16.89
N GLN A 9 -14.15 7.38 -18.15
CA GLN A 9 -13.52 6.17 -18.70
C GLN A 9 -12.20 5.82 -17.99
N SER A 10 -11.38 6.82 -17.64
CA SER A 10 -10.16 6.62 -16.85
C SER A 10 -10.47 6.11 -15.44
N LEU A 11 -11.44 6.70 -14.75
CA LEU A 11 -11.85 6.27 -13.40
C LEU A 11 -12.41 4.85 -13.39
N ALA A 12 -13.24 4.49 -14.40
CA ALA A 12 -13.76 3.13 -14.55
C ALA A 12 -12.65 2.10 -14.83
N LYS A 13 -11.61 2.49 -15.59
CA LYS A 13 -10.43 1.64 -15.81
C LYS A 13 -9.64 1.43 -14.53
N ILE A 14 -9.35 2.50 -13.78
CA ILE A 14 -8.63 2.43 -12.48
C ILE A 14 -9.40 1.52 -11.50
N GLY A 15 -10.73 1.63 -11.43
CA GLY A 15 -11.55 0.77 -10.58
C GLY A 15 -11.41 -0.72 -10.94
N LYS A 16 -11.36 -1.05 -12.23
CA LYS A 16 -11.13 -2.43 -12.71
C LYS A 16 -9.72 -2.93 -12.36
N ASP A 17 -8.72 -2.06 -12.43
CA ASP A 17 -7.35 -2.40 -12.07
C ASP A 17 -7.24 -2.71 -10.56
N TRP A 18 -7.92 -1.95 -9.70
CA TRP A 18 -7.98 -2.22 -8.26
C TRP A 18 -8.72 -3.53 -7.94
N GLN A 19 -9.86 -3.79 -8.61
CA GLN A 19 -10.60 -5.04 -8.49
C GLN A 19 -9.74 -6.25 -8.89
N SER A 20 -9.02 -6.13 -10.00
CA SER A 20 -8.13 -7.19 -10.49
C SER A 20 -7.00 -7.46 -9.50
N LEU A 21 -6.39 -6.41 -8.93
CA LEU A 21 -5.32 -6.55 -7.96
C LEU A 21 -5.82 -7.17 -6.65
N ALA A 22 -6.97 -6.71 -6.14
CA ALA A 22 -7.61 -7.28 -4.96
C ALA A 22 -7.95 -8.76 -5.17
N TYR A 23 -8.45 -9.13 -6.34
CA TYR A 23 -8.77 -10.51 -6.69
C TYR A 23 -7.52 -11.39 -6.75
N ILE A 24 -6.44 -10.93 -7.39
CA ILE A 24 -5.16 -11.65 -7.43
C ILE A 24 -4.63 -11.92 -6.01
N ILE A 25 -4.67 -10.92 -5.13
CA ILE A 25 -4.23 -11.09 -3.74
C ILE A 25 -5.13 -12.10 -3.02
N TYR A 26 -6.45 -11.97 -3.15
CA TYR A 26 -7.42 -12.85 -2.50
C TYR A 26 -7.24 -14.32 -2.91
N GLU A 27 -7.14 -14.60 -4.19
CA GLU A 27 -6.95 -15.97 -4.73
C GLU A 27 -5.62 -16.62 -4.31
N ASN A 28 -4.60 -15.79 -4.02
CA ASN A 28 -3.28 -16.28 -3.65
C ASN A 28 -2.98 -16.11 -2.16
N TYR A 29 -3.95 -15.63 -1.36
CA TYR A 29 -3.70 -15.24 0.02
C TYR A 29 -3.18 -16.37 0.90
N ASP A 30 -3.68 -17.58 0.73
CA ASP A 30 -3.27 -18.73 1.53
C ASP A 30 -1.94 -19.35 1.07
N GLN A 31 -1.49 -19.00 -0.13
CA GLN A 31 -0.27 -19.59 -0.73
C GLN A 31 1.01 -18.83 -0.37
N TYR A 32 0.90 -17.55 0.04
CA TYR A 32 2.05 -16.68 0.32
C TYR A 32 1.94 -16.04 1.70
N ASP A 33 3.09 -15.74 2.32
CA ASP A 33 3.17 -15.13 3.65
C ASP A 33 2.99 -13.61 3.63
N GLY A 34 3.10 -12.98 2.47
CA GLY A 34 2.91 -11.55 2.27
C GLY A 34 3.01 -11.15 0.81
N PHE A 35 2.70 -9.90 0.51
CA PHE A 35 2.67 -9.36 -0.85
C PHE A 35 3.45 -8.06 -0.93
N VAL A 36 4.31 -7.94 -1.94
CA VAL A 36 4.98 -6.70 -2.30
C VAL A 36 4.52 -6.27 -3.67
N ILE A 37 4.02 -5.04 -3.79
CA ILE A 37 3.45 -4.51 -5.02
C ILE A 37 4.29 -3.34 -5.50
N LEU A 38 4.94 -3.53 -6.65
CA LEU A 38 5.66 -2.46 -7.35
C LEU A 38 4.67 -1.60 -8.12
N HIS A 39 4.64 -0.32 -7.83
CA HIS A 39 3.63 0.60 -8.36
C HIS A 39 4.25 1.95 -8.73
N GLY A 40 3.72 2.60 -9.75
CA GLY A 40 4.06 3.98 -10.08
C GLY A 40 3.67 4.94 -8.96
N THR A 41 4.56 5.87 -8.61
CA THR A 41 4.40 6.72 -7.41
C THR A 41 3.20 7.68 -7.48
N ASP A 42 2.75 8.08 -8.67
CA ASP A 42 1.68 9.09 -8.84
C ASP A 42 0.32 8.65 -8.29
N THR A 43 0.00 7.37 -8.43
CA THR A 43 -1.29 6.82 -8.00
C THR A 43 -1.17 5.77 -6.91
N MET A 44 0.04 5.49 -6.41
CA MET A 44 0.32 4.46 -5.40
C MET A 44 -0.54 4.64 -4.14
N ALA A 45 -0.59 5.84 -3.59
CA ALA A 45 -1.38 6.12 -2.38
C ALA A 45 -2.87 5.85 -2.57
N TYR A 46 -3.41 6.16 -3.76
CA TYR A 46 -4.82 5.89 -4.08
C TYR A 46 -5.09 4.40 -4.21
N THR A 47 -4.24 3.67 -4.94
CA THR A 47 -4.37 2.22 -5.11
C THR A 47 -4.22 1.50 -3.77
N ALA A 48 -3.21 1.83 -2.98
CA ALA A 48 -2.97 1.24 -1.68
C ALA A 48 -4.12 1.54 -0.69
N SER A 49 -4.64 2.77 -0.71
CA SER A 49 -5.81 3.15 0.07
C SER A 49 -7.05 2.35 -0.33
N ALA A 50 -7.34 2.22 -1.63
CA ALA A 50 -8.47 1.44 -2.13
C ALA A 50 -8.38 -0.02 -1.66
N LEU A 51 -7.21 -0.67 -1.82
CA LEU A 51 -7.00 -2.03 -1.37
C LEU A 51 -7.20 -2.21 0.14
N SER A 52 -6.84 -1.23 0.96
CA SER A 52 -7.02 -1.31 2.41
C SER A 52 -8.49 -1.38 2.83
N PHE A 53 -9.40 -0.86 1.99
CA PHE A 53 -10.86 -0.98 2.19
C PHE A 53 -11.44 -2.22 1.51
N MET A 54 -10.89 -2.63 0.38
CA MET A 54 -11.36 -3.81 -0.37
C MET A 54 -10.96 -5.12 0.31
N LEU A 55 -9.85 -5.16 1.04
CA LEU A 55 -9.30 -6.35 1.69
C LEU A 55 -9.29 -6.14 3.21
N GLN A 56 -10.35 -6.57 3.88
CA GLN A 56 -10.49 -6.47 5.33
C GLN A 56 -10.16 -7.80 6.00
N GLY A 57 -9.73 -7.76 7.25
CA GLY A 57 -9.36 -8.96 7.99
C GLY A 57 -7.98 -9.51 7.62
N LEU A 58 -7.09 -8.67 7.11
CA LEU A 58 -5.72 -9.03 6.76
C LEU A 58 -4.94 -9.50 7.99
N LYS A 59 -4.30 -10.65 7.89
CA LYS A 59 -3.32 -11.19 8.85
C LYS A 59 -1.93 -11.31 8.24
N LYS A 60 -1.78 -10.86 7.00
CA LYS A 60 -0.52 -10.85 6.24
C LYS A 60 -0.28 -9.46 5.67
N PRO A 61 0.98 -9.06 5.48
CA PRO A 61 1.32 -7.76 4.94
C PRO A 61 1.01 -7.63 3.45
N ILE A 62 0.59 -6.44 3.05
CA ILE A 62 0.57 -5.99 1.66
C ILE A 62 1.34 -4.68 1.60
N VAL A 63 2.54 -4.70 1.05
CA VAL A 63 3.45 -3.56 1.02
C VAL A 63 3.54 -3.00 -0.39
N PHE A 64 3.07 -1.79 -0.59
CA PHE A 64 3.30 -1.03 -1.82
C PHE A 64 4.64 -0.32 -1.76
N THR A 65 5.36 -0.37 -2.86
CA THR A 65 6.59 0.40 -3.06
C THR A 65 6.81 0.73 -4.53
N GLY A 66 7.84 1.50 -4.80
CA GLY A 66 8.19 1.93 -6.15
C GLY A 66 9.46 2.77 -6.13
N SER A 67 9.65 3.60 -7.15
CA SER A 67 10.79 4.49 -7.21
C SER A 67 10.45 5.82 -7.88
N GLN A 68 11.17 6.87 -7.50
CA GLN A 68 11.14 8.14 -8.19
C GLN A 68 11.99 8.09 -9.47
N LEU A 69 13.10 7.36 -9.43
CA LEU A 69 13.97 7.17 -10.57
C LEU A 69 13.90 5.74 -11.11
N PRO A 70 13.94 5.55 -12.44
CA PRO A 70 13.98 4.21 -13.03
C PRO A 70 15.11 3.36 -12.46
N ILE A 71 14.87 2.07 -12.27
CA ILE A 71 15.80 1.14 -11.61
C ILE A 71 17.16 1.01 -12.31
N GLY A 72 17.24 1.35 -13.60
CA GLY A 72 18.48 1.35 -14.39
C GLY A 72 19.37 2.58 -14.19
N ILE A 73 18.92 3.58 -13.44
CA ILE A 73 19.69 4.81 -13.18
C ILE A 73 20.57 4.61 -11.95
N ILE A 74 21.81 5.13 -11.99
CA ILE A 74 22.83 4.94 -10.93
C ILE A 74 22.34 5.38 -9.54
N ARG A 75 21.53 6.46 -9.48
CA ARG A 75 21.00 7.02 -8.21
C ARG A 75 19.58 6.58 -7.91
N THR A 76 19.13 5.44 -8.46
CA THR A 76 17.77 4.97 -8.22
C THR A 76 17.57 4.63 -6.75
N ASP A 77 16.45 5.09 -6.20
CA ASP A 77 15.87 4.69 -4.92
C ASP A 77 15.18 3.32 -4.98
N GLY A 78 14.91 2.82 -6.20
CA GLY A 78 14.09 1.63 -6.42
C GLY A 78 14.67 0.33 -5.86
N LYS A 79 16.00 0.18 -5.81
CA LYS A 79 16.64 -1.04 -5.29
C LYS A 79 16.46 -1.14 -3.77
N GLU A 80 16.76 -0.07 -3.08
CA GLU A 80 16.62 0.01 -1.63
C GLU A 80 15.15 -0.15 -1.24
N ASN A 81 14.27 0.61 -1.88
CA ASN A 81 12.82 0.54 -1.63
C ASN A 81 12.28 -0.88 -1.82
N LEU A 82 12.70 -1.60 -2.87
CA LEU A 82 12.25 -2.97 -3.11
C LEU A 82 12.77 -3.94 -2.05
N ILE A 83 14.08 -3.90 -1.74
CA ILE A 83 14.70 -4.83 -0.79
C ILE A 83 14.06 -4.65 0.59
N THR A 84 13.93 -3.42 1.05
CA THR A 84 13.33 -3.14 2.36
C THR A 84 11.84 -3.45 2.39
N ALA A 85 11.09 -3.23 1.31
CA ALA A 85 9.70 -3.66 1.24
C ALA A 85 9.53 -5.18 1.37
N ILE A 86 10.45 -5.97 0.80
CA ILE A 86 10.48 -7.44 0.96
C ILE A 86 10.83 -7.81 2.40
N GLU A 87 11.82 -7.16 3.01
CA GLU A 87 12.19 -7.36 4.41
C GLU A 87 11.01 -7.07 5.35
N ILE A 88 10.29 -5.97 5.13
CA ILE A 88 9.06 -5.61 5.87
C ILE A 88 7.98 -6.68 5.71
N ALA A 89 7.76 -7.15 4.48
CA ALA A 89 6.75 -8.16 4.19
C ALA A 89 7.10 -9.54 4.78
N ALA A 90 8.38 -9.84 4.99
CA ALA A 90 8.86 -11.08 5.58
C ALA A 90 9.02 -11.01 7.11
N ALA A 91 8.88 -9.82 7.72
CA ALA A 91 9.13 -9.62 9.14
C ALA A 91 8.06 -10.31 10.02
N THR A 92 8.52 -11.14 10.96
CA THR A 92 7.68 -11.84 11.94
C THR A 92 8.08 -11.49 13.37
N ASP A 93 7.13 -11.62 14.27
CA ASP A 93 7.38 -11.51 15.71
C ASP A 93 7.99 -12.78 16.30
N ALA A 94 8.18 -12.81 17.61
CA ALA A 94 8.75 -13.96 18.32
C ALA A 94 7.86 -15.22 18.28
N GLN A 95 6.61 -15.10 17.91
CA GLN A 95 5.65 -16.19 17.73
C GLN A 95 5.60 -16.69 16.28
N GLY A 96 6.30 -16.02 15.36
CA GLY A 96 6.30 -16.32 13.93
C GLY A 96 5.14 -15.68 13.17
N GLU A 97 4.38 -14.80 13.81
CA GLU A 97 3.27 -14.08 13.16
C GLU A 97 3.77 -12.81 12.44
N PRO A 98 3.21 -12.47 11.28
CA PRO A 98 3.59 -11.25 10.57
C PRO A 98 3.46 -9.99 11.46
N ILE A 99 4.52 -9.20 11.54
CA ILE A 99 4.50 -7.94 12.29
C ILE A 99 3.51 -6.97 11.66
N LEU A 100 3.48 -6.86 10.33
CA LEU A 100 2.54 -6.02 9.60
C LEU A 100 1.34 -6.86 9.13
N GLN A 101 0.12 -6.47 9.51
CA GLN A 101 -1.13 -7.16 9.12
C GLN A 101 -2.12 -6.19 8.47
N GLU A 102 -1.61 -5.31 7.65
CA GLU A 102 -2.39 -4.29 6.96
C GLU A 102 -1.77 -3.93 5.61
N VAL A 103 -2.48 -3.15 4.81
CA VAL A 103 -1.91 -2.54 3.60
C VAL A 103 -1.10 -1.32 3.99
N ALA A 104 0.15 -1.27 3.54
CA ALA A 104 1.08 -0.18 3.83
C ALA A 104 1.81 0.30 2.56
N VAL A 105 2.34 1.51 2.62
CA VAL A 105 3.25 2.08 1.61
C VAL A 105 4.60 2.24 2.27
N TYR A 106 5.62 1.61 1.70
CA TYR A 106 7.01 1.83 2.07
C TYR A 106 7.71 2.70 1.02
N PHE A 107 8.31 3.78 1.47
CA PHE A 107 9.06 4.68 0.60
C PHE A 107 10.08 5.48 1.39
N GLU A 108 11.34 5.54 0.91
CA GLU A 108 12.41 6.37 1.50
C GLU A 108 12.47 6.28 3.02
N TYR A 109 12.84 5.09 3.52
CA TYR A 109 13.03 4.78 4.94
C TYR A 109 11.78 4.84 5.83
N ALA A 110 10.60 5.11 5.27
CA ALA A 110 9.38 5.29 6.04
C ALA A 110 8.26 4.32 5.61
N LEU A 111 7.63 3.67 6.59
CA LEU A 111 6.45 2.82 6.38
C LEU A 111 5.19 3.57 6.83
N PHE A 112 4.29 3.77 5.91
CA PHE A 112 3.03 4.49 6.11
C PHE A 112 1.84 3.55 6.05
N ARG A 113 0.80 3.79 6.86
CA ARG A 113 -0.50 3.16 6.65
C ARG A 113 -1.10 3.61 5.32
N ALA A 114 -1.54 2.68 4.48
CA ALA A 114 -1.95 2.97 3.10
C ALA A 114 -3.01 4.05 2.99
N ASN A 115 -4.11 3.93 3.75
CA ASN A 115 -5.22 4.88 3.71
C ASN A 115 -4.99 6.19 4.50
N ARG A 116 -3.76 6.42 4.95
CA ARG A 116 -3.33 7.65 5.63
C ARG A 116 -2.17 8.34 4.91
N SER A 117 -1.69 7.73 3.83
CA SER A 117 -0.57 8.24 3.04
C SER A 117 -1.04 9.08 1.85
N SER A 118 -0.21 10.02 1.45
CA SER A 118 -0.40 10.81 0.23
C SER A 118 0.95 11.15 -0.40
N LYS A 119 0.98 11.28 -1.74
CA LYS A 119 2.14 11.79 -2.44
C LYS A 119 2.19 13.32 -2.31
N VAL A 120 3.27 13.84 -1.75
CA VAL A 120 3.46 15.28 -1.48
C VAL A 120 4.52 15.92 -2.37
N SER A 121 5.39 15.13 -3.00
CA SER A 121 6.42 15.64 -3.91
C SER A 121 6.59 14.73 -5.14
N ALA A 122 6.80 15.36 -6.30
CA ALA A 122 7.15 14.68 -7.54
C ALA A 122 8.65 14.75 -7.85
N HIS A 123 9.42 15.54 -7.09
CA HIS A 123 10.82 15.84 -7.39
C HIS A 123 11.80 15.44 -6.29
N GLN A 124 11.31 15.17 -5.09
CA GLN A 124 12.12 14.73 -3.96
C GLN A 124 11.98 13.23 -3.75
N PHE A 125 12.99 12.59 -3.18
CA PHE A 125 12.92 11.20 -2.80
C PHE A 125 11.89 11.00 -1.68
N GLU A 126 11.84 11.89 -0.70
CA GLU A 126 10.77 11.94 0.32
C GLU A 126 9.43 12.34 -0.32
N ALA A 127 8.89 11.45 -1.14
CA ALA A 127 7.74 11.72 -1.98
C ALA A 127 6.39 11.53 -1.27
N PHE A 128 6.36 10.81 -0.14
CA PHE A 128 5.14 10.47 0.59
C PHE A 128 5.12 11.05 2.00
N ALA A 129 3.93 11.36 2.48
CA ALA A 129 3.69 11.80 3.84
C ALA A 129 2.38 11.22 4.38
N SER A 130 2.26 11.19 5.69
CA SER A 130 1.05 10.80 6.42
C SER A 130 0.74 11.86 7.49
N PRO A 131 0.06 12.97 7.11
CA PRO A 131 -0.11 14.12 8.02
C PRO A 131 -0.99 13.81 9.23
N ASN A 132 -1.92 12.85 9.11
CA ASN A 132 -2.95 12.55 10.10
C ASN A 132 -2.72 11.22 10.84
N TYR A 133 -1.62 10.52 10.57
CA TYR A 133 -1.26 9.30 11.25
C TYR A 133 0.26 9.11 11.27
N PRO A 134 0.86 8.75 12.40
CA PRO A 134 2.31 8.58 12.49
C PRO A 134 2.80 7.36 11.69
N LEU A 135 4.11 7.27 11.44
CA LEU A 135 4.74 6.14 10.77
C LEU A 135 4.49 4.83 11.51
N LEU A 136 4.36 3.74 10.77
CA LEU A 136 4.25 2.38 11.30
C LEU A 136 5.63 1.79 11.63
N ALA A 137 6.63 2.13 10.82
CA ALA A 137 8.02 1.77 11.02
C ALA A 137 8.95 2.77 10.33
N LYS A 138 10.22 2.74 10.72
CA LYS A 138 11.31 3.48 10.08
C LYS A 138 12.46 2.54 9.77
N ALA A 139 12.91 2.53 8.52
CA ALA A 139 14.09 1.76 8.13
C ALA A 139 15.36 2.57 8.42
N GLY A 140 16.35 1.92 9.00
CA GLY A 140 17.68 2.41 9.28
C GLY A 140 18.66 1.26 9.12
N VAL A 141 19.61 1.12 10.04
CA VAL A 141 20.45 -0.10 10.13
C VAL A 141 19.59 -1.33 10.42
N GLN A 142 18.49 -1.13 11.12
CA GLN A 142 17.43 -2.12 11.36
C GLN A 142 16.08 -1.42 11.17
N ILE A 143 15.03 -2.20 10.98
CA ILE A 143 13.67 -1.68 10.92
C ILE A 143 13.16 -1.45 12.34
N GLU A 144 12.94 -0.19 12.69
CA GLU A 144 12.33 0.23 13.95
C GLU A 144 10.81 0.21 13.81
N TRP A 145 10.15 -0.72 14.50
CA TRP A 145 8.71 -0.91 14.49
C TRP A 145 8.03 -0.13 15.63
N PHE A 146 6.98 0.61 15.31
CA PHE A 146 6.13 1.29 16.28
C PHE A 146 4.90 0.43 16.58
N GLN A 147 5.07 -0.57 17.43
CA GLN A 147 4.09 -1.65 17.67
C GLN A 147 2.70 -1.13 18.06
N GLU A 148 2.62 -0.06 18.85
CA GLU A 148 1.39 0.58 19.28
C GLU A 148 0.57 1.22 18.15
N ARG A 149 1.16 1.36 16.98
CA ARG A 149 0.55 1.97 15.79
C ARG A 149 0.08 0.94 14.78
N LEU A 150 0.47 -0.31 14.94
CA LEU A 150 0.11 -1.37 13.98
C LEU A 150 -1.35 -1.77 14.17
N PHE A 151 -2.04 -1.95 13.05
CA PHE A 151 -3.42 -2.44 13.08
C PHE A 151 -3.45 -3.96 13.28
N ARG A 152 -4.39 -4.41 14.08
CA ARG A 152 -4.73 -5.82 14.27
C ARG A 152 -6.22 -6.00 14.06
N THR A 153 -6.57 -6.82 13.09
CA THR A 153 -7.97 -7.10 12.78
C THR A 153 -8.61 -7.97 13.86
N GLN A 154 -9.90 -7.72 14.13
CA GLN A 154 -10.76 -8.61 14.93
C GLN A 154 -11.51 -9.62 14.05
N LEU A 155 -11.44 -9.49 12.73
CA LEU A 155 -12.10 -10.42 11.82
C LEU A 155 -11.35 -11.76 11.79
N PRO A 156 -12.06 -12.89 11.80
CA PRO A 156 -11.43 -14.22 11.85
C PRO A 156 -10.71 -14.58 10.54
N THR A 157 -11.22 -14.08 9.41
CA THR A 157 -10.72 -14.40 8.07
C THR A 157 -10.67 -13.16 7.19
N LEU A 158 -9.89 -13.24 6.11
CA LEU A 158 -9.89 -12.24 5.05
C LEU A 158 -11.29 -12.13 4.42
N GLN A 159 -11.76 -10.91 4.29
CA GLN A 159 -12.98 -10.55 3.57
C GLN A 159 -12.61 -9.63 2.42
N ALA A 160 -12.99 -10.01 1.21
CA ALA A 160 -12.73 -9.22 0.02
C ALA A 160 -14.04 -8.63 -0.52
N GLN A 161 -14.02 -7.32 -0.78
CA GLN A 161 -15.09 -6.60 -1.45
C GLN A 161 -14.56 -6.08 -2.78
N PHE A 162 -15.06 -6.65 -3.87
CA PHE A 162 -14.60 -6.31 -5.22
C PHE A 162 -15.42 -5.21 -5.89
N GLU A 163 -16.60 -4.91 -5.34
CA GLU A 163 -17.46 -3.85 -5.89
C GLU A 163 -17.01 -2.48 -5.36
N VAL A 164 -16.85 -1.55 -6.27
CA VAL A 164 -16.57 -0.15 -5.98
C VAL A 164 -17.77 0.67 -6.40
N SER A 165 -18.45 1.32 -5.44
CA SER A 165 -19.56 2.21 -5.74
C SER A 165 -19.06 3.52 -6.34
N ASN A 166 -19.78 4.03 -7.33
CA ASN A 166 -19.60 5.37 -7.89
C ASN A 166 -20.45 6.43 -7.14
N GLU A 167 -21.21 6.00 -6.15
CA GLU A 167 -22.03 6.90 -5.34
C GLU A 167 -21.16 7.54 -4.26
N VAL A 168 -21.03 8.85 -4.31
CA VAL A 168 -20.29 9.63 -3.31
C VAL A 168 -21.27 10.52 -2.56
N LEU A 169 -21.38 10.30 -1.25
CA LEU A 169 -22.10 11.17 -0.35
C LEU A 169 -21.12 12.13 0.35
N ILE A 170 -21.24 13.42 0.08
CA ILE A 170 -20.48 14.44 0.81
C ILE A 170 -21.36 14.97 1.92
N TRP A 171 -21.01 14.65 3.16
CA TRP A 171 -21.64 15.21 4.35
C TRP A 171 -20.87 16.46 4.79
N ARG A 172 -21.57 17.60 4.92
CA ARG A 172 -21.02 18.86 5.45
C ARG A 172 -21.50 19.09 6.87
#